data_b05bbd55c65c2d6b79134275a8425cd4
#
_entry.id   b05bbd55c65c2d6b79134275a8425cd4
#
_cell.length_a   1.000
_cell.length_b   1.000
_cell.length_c   1.000
_cell.angle_alpha   90.00
_cell.angle_beta   90.00
_cell.angle_gamma   90.00
#
_symmetry.space_group_name_H-M   'P 1'
#
loop_
_entity.id
_entity.type
_entity.pdbx_description
1 polymer ?
#
loop_
_entity_poly.entity_id
_entity_poly.type
_entity_poly.pdbx_seq_one_letter_code
_entity_poly.pdbx_strand_id
1 'polypeptide(L)'
;MKDKIKANKNDNSTKKNYRPNVAAIILSSSYPARCEIFIASRIDVADAWQFPQGGIDENETPKEALYRELLEEIGTDQVDIIAEYPEWVSYGFPPQVAHKMAPYDGQIQKYYLVKLKKGAKININTQIPEFSEYKFVKTEQLNDYITFFKRTVYKKVLKYFKKEGYI
;
A
#
# COMPACT_ATOMS: atom_id res chain seq x y z
N MET A 1 -6.40 -10.43 59.99
CA MET A 1 -6.88 -9.95 58.68
C MET A 1 -5.79 -10.20 57.63
N LYS A 2 -6.02 -11.15 56.78
CA LYS A 2 -5.08 -11.48 55.72
C LYS A 2 -5.57 -10.79 54.45
N ASP A 3 -4.90 -9.73 54.07
CA ASP A 3 -5.14 -9.08 52.78
C ASP A 3 -4.56 -9.97 51.68
N LYS A 4 -5.45 -10.54 50.88
CA LYS A 4 -5.09 -11.24 49.67
C LYS A 4 -4.76 -10.21 48.59
N ILE A 5 -3.48 -10.03 48.35
CA ILE A 5 -2.97 -9.33 47.16
C ILE A 5 -3.39 -10.18 45.94
N LYS A 6 -4.35 -9.69 45.18
CA LYS A 6 -4.68 -10.25 43.87
C LYS A 6 -3.50 -9.97 42.94
N ALA A 7 -2.80 -11.04 42.58
CA ALA A 7 -1.83 -10.98 41.51
C ALA A 7 -2.53 -10.53 40.22
N ASN A 8 -2.13 -9.38 39.71
CA ASN A 8 -2.43 -8.93 38.38
C ASN A 8 -1.89 -10.00 37.40
N LYS A 9 -2.79 -10.69 36.75
CA LYS A 9 -2.43 -11.47 35.56
C LYS A 9 -1.92 -10.47 34.53
N ASN A 10 -0.60 -10.49 34.31
CA ASN A 10 0.01 -9.85 33.17
C ASN A 10 -0.71 -10.33 31.91
N ASP A 11 -1.44 -9.42 31.32
CA ASP A 11 -1.99 -9.58 29.97
C ASP A 11 -0.78 -9.55 29.01
N ASN A 12 -0.19 -10.71 28.80
CA ASN A 12 0.81 -10.94 27.76
C ASN A 12 0.08 -11.06 26.41
N SER A 13 -0.69 -10.05 26.04
CA SER A 13 -1.10 -9.88 24.66
C SER A 13 0.18 -9.62 23.88
N THR A 14 0.68 -10.63 23.19
CA THR A 14 1.82 -10.51 22.26
C THR A 14 1.50 -9.40 21.26
N LYS A 15 2.16 -8.26 21.42
CA LYS A 15 2.01 -7.11 20.55
C LYS A 15 2.40 -7.55 19.13
N LYS A 16 1.47 -7.47 18.18
CA LYS A 16 1.72 -7.79 16.77
C LYS A 16 2.81 -6.92 16.19
N ASN A 17 3.68 -7.51 15.40
CA ASN A 17 4.80 -6.84 14.76
C ASN A 17 4.42 -6.49 13.31
N TYR A 18 4.13 -5.22 13.05
CA TYR A 18 3.79 -4.74 11.73
C TYR A 18 4.99 -4.05 11.07
N ARG A 19 5.22 -4.37 9.79
CA ARG A 19 6.24 -3.70 8.98
C ARG A 19 5.71 -2.35 8.51
N PRO A 20 6.39 -1.24 8.81
CA PRO A 20 6.04 0.07 8.25
C PRO A 20 6.20 0.07 6.73
N ASN A 21 5.19 0.59 6.05
CA ASN A 21 5.10 0.52 4.59
C ASN A 21 4.40 1.78 4.05
N VAL A 22 4.71 2.14 2.82
CA VAL A 22 4.04 3.19 2.06
C VAL A 22 3.38 2.59 0.83
N ALA A 23 2.19 3.06 0.49
CA ALA A 23 1.46 2.63 -0.68
C ALA A 23 1.00 3.83 -1.51
N ALA A 24 1.02 3.68 -2.82
CA ALA A 24 0.67 4.73 -3.77
C ALA A 24 -0.56 4.36 -4.60
N ILE A 25 -1.58 5.19 -4.53
CA ILE A 25 -2.70 5.17 -5.47
C ILE A 25 -2.38 6.17 -6.56
N ILE A 26 -2.03 5.69 -7.75
CA ILE A 26 -1.48 6.51 -8.82
C ILE A 26 -2.55 6.79 -9.87
N LEU A 27 -2.94 8.05 -9.97
CA LEU A 27 -3.80 8.54 -11.04
C LEU A 27 -2.99 8.77 -12.32
N SER A 28 -3.57 8.48 -13.47
CA SER A 28 -2.93 8.78 -14.75
C SER A 28 -2.71 10.28 -14.94
N SER A 29 -1.82 10.64 -15.85
CA SER A 29 -1.57 12.06 -16.18
C SER A 29 -2.79 12.78 -16.78
N SER A 30 -3.81 12.04 -17.21
CA SER A 30 -5.07 12.57 -17.74
C SER A 30 -6.06 13.01 -16.65
N TYR A 31 -5.78 12.73 -15.38
CA TYR A 31 -6.62 13.19 -14.27
C TYR A 31 -6.62 14.74 -14.21
N PRO A 32 -7.76 15.41 -13.97
CA PRO A 32 -9.06 14.86 -13.59
C PRO A 32 -10.00 14.51 -14.76
N ALA A 33 -9.61 14.73 -16.00
CA ALA A 33 -10.46 14.44 -17.17
C ALA A 33 -10.82 12.94 -17.25
N ARG A 34 -9.87 12.09 -16.86
CA ARG A 34 -10.08 10.66 -16.66
C ARG A 34 -9.60 10.27 -15.26
N CYS A 35 -10.42 9.51 -14.54
CA CYS A 35 -10.06 8.99 -13.24
C CYS A 35 -9.75 7.49 -13.35
N GLU A 36 -8.52 7.20 -13.66
CA GLU A 36 -8.00 5.84 -13.82
C GLU A 36 -6.81 5.64 -12.88
N ILE A 37 -6.78 4.48 -12.23
CA ILE A 37 -5.81 4.12 -11.19
C ILE A 37 -4.90 3.02 -11.71
N PHE A 38 -3.61 3.20 -11.47
CA PHE A 38 -2.57 2.22 -11.76
C PHE A 38 -2.70 0.99 -10.87
N ILE A 39 -2.67 -0.19 -11.49
CA ILE A 39 -2.46 -1.46 -10.80
C ILE A 39 -1.43 -2.28 -11.55
N ALA A 40 -0.71 -3.11 -10.82
CA ALA A 40 0.32 -3.97 -11.39
C ALA A 40 0.25 -5.39 -10.85
N SER A 41 0.59 -6.33 -11.71
CA SER A 41 0.62 -7.76 -11.38
C SER A 41 2.03 -8.15 -10.92
N ARG A 42 2.12 -8.83 -9.79
CA ARG A 42 3.39 -9.30 -9.23
C ARG A 42 3.97 -10.44 -10.06
N ILE A 43 5.30 -10.43 -10.21
CA ILE A 43 6.03 -11.51 -10.88
C ILE A 43 5.99 -12.80 -10.06
N ASP A 44 6.11 -12.69 -8.72
CA ASP A 44 6.30 -13.83 -7.81
C ASP A 44 5.02 -14.53 -7.39
N VAL A 45 3.85 -13.92 -7.65
CA VAL A 45 2.54 -14.47 -7.29
C VAL A 45 1.59 -14.32 -8.47
N ALA A 46 1.07 -15.42 -8.98
CA ALA A 46 0.09 -15.41 -10.07
C ALA A 46 -1.19 -14.66 -9.68
N ASP A 47 -1.70 -13.86 -10.61
CA ASP A 47 -2.95 -13.10 -10.46
C ASP A 47 -3.01 -12.15 -9.26
N ALA A 48 -1.86 -11.75 -8.75
CA ALA A 48 -1.75 -10.82 -7.62
C ALA A 48 -1.57 -9.39 -8.11
N TRP A 49 -2.68 -8.71 -8.32
CA TRP A 49 -2.72 -7.30 -8.69
C TRP A 49 -2.77 -6.41 -7.45
N GLN A 50 -2.02 -5.33 -7.48
CA GLN A 50 -1.90 -4.42 -6.33
C GLN A 50 -1.49 -3.00 -6.74
N PHE A 51 -1.63 -2.08 -5.80
CA PHE A 51 -0.98 -0.79 -5.85
C PHE A 51 0.51 -0.93 -5.55
N PRO A 52 1.37 -0.09 -6.14
CA PRO A 52 2.76 -0.01 -5.72
C PRO A 52 2.88 0.27 -4.22
N GLN A 53 3.76 -0.45 -3.58
CA GLN A 53 4.00 -0.33 -2.15
C GLN A 53 5.41 -0.82 -1.79
N GLY A 54 5.95 -0.31 -0.71
CA GLY A 54 7.24 -0.76 -0.23
C GLY A 54 7.52 -0.35 1.21
N GLY A 55 8.51 -0.99 1.81
CA GLY A 55 8.92 -0.71 3.19
C GLY A 55 9.51 0.69 3.35
N ILE A 56 9.28 1.26 4.51
CA ILE A 56 9.91 2.51 4.93
C ILE A 56 11.18 2.14 5.66
N ASP A 57 12.33 2.65 5.17
CA ASP A 57 13.63 2.40 5.77
C ASP A 57 13.81 3.21 7.06
N GLU A 58 14.73 2.74 7.91
CA GLU A 58 15.12 3.47 9.10
C GLU A 58 15.63 4.87 8.71
N ASN A 59 15.22 5.89 9.46
CA ASN A 59 15.52 7.31 9.19
C ASN A 59 14.93 7.90 7.89
N GLU A 60 14.02 7.20 7.25
CA GLU A 60 13.31 7.65 6.06
C GLU A 60 11.91 8.12 6.44
N THR A 61 11.48 9.27 5.90
CA THR A 61 10.08 9.69 6.04
C THR A 61 9.18 8.90 5.09
N PRO A 62 7.87 8.80 5.36
CA PRO A 62 6.95 8.15 4.44
C PRO A 62 6.97 8.74 3.02
N LYS A 63 7.11 10.06 2.86
CA LYS A 63 7.22 10.71 1.54
C LYS A 63 8.51 10.34 0.83
N GLU A 64 9.64 10.32 1.53
CA GLU A 64 10.91 9.88 0.96
C GLU A 64 10.81 8.43 0.48
N ALA A 65 10.21 7.55 1.29
CA ALA A 65 9.95 6.17 0.91
C ALA A 65 9.05 6.06 -0.32
N LEU A 66 8.00 6.90 -0.40
CA LEU A 66 7.09 6.94 -1.55
C LEU A 66 7.84 7.19 -2.86
N TYR A 67 8.65 8.24 -2.92
CA TYR A 67 9.41 8.58 -4.12
C TYR A 67 10.45 7.52 -4.48
N ARG A 68 11.15 6.99 -3.50
CA ARG A 68 12.12 5.92 -3.71
C ARG A 68 11.46 4.66 -4.25
N GLU A 69 10.37 4.21 -3.63
CA GLU A 69 9.65 3.01 -4.07
C GLU A 69 9.04 3.17 -5.47
N LEU A 70 8.50 4.33 -5.80
CA LEU A 70 8.00 4.60 -7.15
C LEU A 70 9.11 4.47 -8.19
N LEU A 71 10.27 5.03 -7.91
CA LEU A 71 11.41 4.93 -8.82
C LEU A 71 11.88 3.47 -8.98
N GLU A 72 11.94 2.72 -7.89
CA GLU A 72 12.34 1.31 -7.89
C GLU A 72 11.34 0.39 -8.58
N GLU A 73 10.03 0.62 -8.39
CA GLU A 73 8.99 -0.30 -8.87
C GLU A 73 8.43 0.05 -10.25
N ILE A 74 8.26 1.33 -10.54
CA ILE A 74 7.64 1.78 -11.80
C ILE A 74 8.55 2.66 -12.66
N GLY A 75 9.79 2.83 -12.25
CA GLY A 75 10.81 3.52 -13.03
C GLY A 75 10.66 5.05 -13.10
N THR A 76 9.75 5.63 -12.33
CA THR A 76 9.56 7.08 -12.28
C THR A 76 9.06 7.55 -10.92
N ASP A 77 9.60 8.66 -10.45
CA ASP A 77 9.14 9.40 -9.28
C ASP A 77 8.46 10.73 -9.66
N GLN A 78 8.19 10.91 -10.97
CA GLN A 78 7.58 12.13 -11.50
C GLN A 78 6.08 12.15 -11.26
N VAL A 79 5.71 12.42 -10.02
CA VAL A 79 4.34 12.48 -9.53
C VAL A 79 4.11 13.73 -8.70
N ASP A 80 2.86 14.19 -8.67
CA ASP A 80 2.38 15.17 -7.72
C ASP A 80 1.54 14.48 -6.65
N ILE A 81 1.82 14.75 -5.40
CA ILE A 81 0.99 14.27 -4.28
C ILE A 81 -0.28 15.12 -4.25
N ILE A 82 -1.42 14.48 -4.48
CA ILE A 82 -2.74 15.13 -4.46
C ILE A 82 -3.28 15.16 -3.04
N ALA A 83 -3.18 14.05 -2.33
CA ALA A 83 -3.67 13.91 -0.96
C ALA A 83 -3.01 12.72 -0.27
N GLU A 84 -3.13 12.67 1.04
CA GLU A 84 -2.76 11.50 1.83
C GLU A 84 -3.96 10.99 2.63
N TYR A 85 -4.03 9.70 2.84
CA TYR A 85 -4.99 9.13 3.77
C TYR A 85 -4.54 9.49 5.19
N PRO A 86 -5.41 10.09 6.04
CA PRO A 86 -4.97 10.72 7.29
C PRO A 86 -4.45 9.75 8.34
N GLU A 87 -4.84 8.48 8.27
CA GLU A 87 -4.49 7.48 9.26
C GLU A 87 -3.54 6.43 8.68
N TRP A 88 -2.79 5.75 9.56
CA TRP A 88 -2.09 4.53 9.23
C TRP A 88 -3.08 3.37 9.18
N VAL A 89 -2.98 2.53 8.17
CA VAL A 89 -3.85 1.37 7.97
C VAL A 89 -3.06 0.10 8.11
N SER A 90 -3.47 -0.78 9.01
CA SER A 90 -2.81 -2.07 9.21
C SER A 90 -3.64 -3.23 8.66
N TYR A 91 -2.96 -4.26 8.21
CA TYR A 91 -3.56 -5.55 7.89
C TYR A 91 -2.61 -6.68 8.27
N GLY A 92 -3.19 -7.80 8.71
CA GLY A 92 -2.46 -9.02 9.01
C GLY A 92 -2.18 -9.85 7.76
N PHE A 93 -1.05 -10.52 7.74
CA PHE A 93 -0.77 -11.48 6.67
C PHE A 93 -1.58 -12.75 6.85
N PRO A 94 -2.14 -13.33 5.76
CA PRO A 94 -2.63 -14.69 5.81
C PRO A 94 -1.47 -15.66 6.08
N PRO A 95 -1.74 -16.87 6.64
CA PRO A 95 -0.67 -17.78 7.06
C PRO A 95 0.39 -18.08 6.01
N GLN A 96 -0.01 -18.20 4.74
CA GLN A 96 0.91 -18.48 3.63
C GLN A 96 1.90 -17.34 3.38
N VAL A 97 1.47 -16.10 3.60
CA VAL A 97 2.29 -14.90 3.44
C VAL A 97 3.11 -14.64 4.69
N ALA A 98 2.52 -14.82 5.89
CA ALA A 98 3.19 -14.61 7.17
C ALA A 98 4.46 -15.45 7.30
N HIS A 99 4.44 -16.68 6.81
CA HIS A 99 5.62 -17.56 6.82
C HIS A 99 6.80 -16.97 6.06
N LYS A 100 6.53 -16.36 4.89
CA LYS A 100 7.56 -15.72 4.04
C LYS A 100 8.02 -14.37 4.59
N MET A 101 7.19 -13.69 5.35
CA MET A 101 7.43 -12.32 5.83
C MET A 101 7.90 -12.27 7.29
N ALA A 102 8.16 -13.42 7.92
CA ALA A 102 8.66 -13.45 9.29
C ALA A 102 9.86 -12.50 9.47
N PRO A 103 9.98 -11.77 10.58
CA PRO A 103 9.19 -11.86 11.80
C PRO A 103 7.91 -10.99 11.83
N TYR A 104 7.48 -10.48 10.68
CA TYR A 104 6.32 -9.59 10.62
C TYR A 104 5.00 -10.34 10.56
N ASP A 105 4.03 -9.85 11.31
CA ASP A 105 2.65 -10.37 11.35
C ASP A 105 1.74 -9.72 10.29
N GLY A 106 2.16 -8.58 9.78
CA GLY A 106 1.42 -7.80 8.83
C GLY A 106 2.16 -6.53 8.44
N GLN A 107 1.45 -5.61 7.81
CA GLN A 107 1.97 -4.30 7.45
C GLN A 107 1.11 -3.19 8.06
N ILE A 108 1.74 -2.07 8.34
CA ILE A 108 1.08 -0.82 8.69
C ILE A 108 1.45 0.22 7.64
N GLN A 109 0.46 0.74 6.92
CA GLN A 109 0.66 1.47 5.68
C GLN A 109 0.20 2.93 5.76
N LYS A 110 1.02 3.81 5.19
CA LYS A 110 0.63 5.17 4.85
C LYS A 110 0.28 5.22 3.37
N TYR A 111 -0.92 5.68 3.05
CA TYR A 111 -1.42 5.78 1.67
C TYR A 111 -1.34 7.20 1.15
N TYR A 112 -0.83 7.33 -0.08
CA TYR A 112 -0.80 8.58 -0.83
C TYR A 112 -1.59 8.45 -2.13
N LEU A 113 -2.41 9.46 -2.42
CA LEU A 113 -3.02 9.65 -3.73
C LEU A 113 -2.10 10.56 -4.52
N VAL A 114 -1.56 10.06 -5.61
CA VAL A 114 -0.63 10.79 -6.46
C VAL A 114 -1.12 10.81 -7.89
N LYS A 115 -0.66 11.79 -8.66
CA LYS A 115 -0.92 11.92 -10.09
C LYS A 115 0.40 11.89 -10.83
N LEU A 116 0.49 11.11 -11.90
CA LEU A 116 1.63 11.15 -12.82
C LEU A 116 1.73 12.54 -13.46
N LYS A 117 2.92 13.11 -13.46
CA LYS A 117 3.21 14.33 -14.22
C LYS A 117 3.09 14.05 -15.71
N LYS A 118 2.69 15.04 -16.46
CA LYS A 118 2.63 14.97 -17.92
C LYS A 118 4.04 14.65 -18.46
N GLY A 119 4.12 13.62 -19.30
CA GLY A 119 5.40 13.16 -19.86
C GLY A 119 6.16 12.16 -19.00
N ALA A 120 5.71 11.86 -17.79
CA ALA A 120 6.29 10.78 -16.98
C ALA A 120 6.14 9.44 -17.71
N LYS A 121 7.23 8.67 -17.76
CA LYS A 121 7.27 7.39 -18.45
C LYS A 121 7.39 6.25 -17.44
N ILE A 122 6.36 5.41 -17.39
CA ILE A 122 6.40 4.19 -16.58
C ILE A 122 7.29 3.16 -17.25
N ASN A 123 8.17 2.56 -16.46
CA ASN A 123 8.99 1.42 -16.87
C ASN A 123 9.07 0.41 -15.73
N ILE A 124 8.33 -0.67 -15.84
CA ILE A 124 8.34 -1.74 -14.84
C ILE A 124 9.53 -2.71 -14.99
N ASN A 125 10.27 -2.62 -16.08
CA ASN A 125 11.52 -3.36 -16.29
C ASN A 125 12.68 -2.64 -15.60
N THR A 126 12.60 -2.55 -14.29
CA THR A 126 13.61 -1.92 -13.43
C THR A 126 14.74 -2.91 -13.14
N GLN A 127 15.76 -2.47 -12.40
CA GLN A 127 16.95 -3.29 -12.07
C GLN A 127 16.54 -4.60 -11.35
N ILE A 128 15.59 -4.52 -10.42
CA ILE A 128 15.01 -5.67 -9.73
C ILE A 128 13.50 -5.63 -9.98
N PRO A 129 13.00 -6.21 -11.09
CA PRO A 129 11.59 -6.10 -11.44
C PRO A 129 10.70 -6.80 -10.42
N GLU A 130 9.62 -6.13 -10.00
CA GLU A 130 8.59 -6.69 -9.12
C GLU A 130 7.29 -6.98 -9.86
N PHE A 131 7.06 -6.32 -10.99
CA PHE A 131 5.84 -6.42 -11.77
C PHE A 131 6.09 -6.98 -13.15
N SER A 132 5.18 -7.84 -13.60
CA SER A 132 5.20 -8.41 -14.95
C SER A 132 4.37 -7.61 -15.95
N GLU A 133 3.34 -6.93 -15.45
CA GLU A 133 2.42 -6.15 -16.26
C GLU A 133 1.73 -5.08 -15.41
N TYR A 134 1.28 -4.01 -16.04
CA TYR A 134 0.47 -2.99 -15.38
C TYR A 134 -0.68 -2.52 -16.28
N LYS A 135 -1.67 -1.91 -15.66
CA LYS A 135 -2.75 -1.23 -16.36
C LYS A 135 -3.34 -0.11 -15.52
N PHE A 136 -4.06 0.79 -16.19
CA PHE A 136 -4.90 1.78 -15.54
C PHE A 136 -6.34 1.31 -15.63
N VAL A 137 -7.03 1.31 -14.49
CA VAL A 137 -8.42 0.85 -14.39
C VAL A 137 -9.27 1.88 -13.67
N LYS A 138 -10.56 1.85 -13.94
CA LYS A 138 -11.54 2.64 -13.17
C LYS A 138 -11.71 2.02 -11.79
N THR A 139 -12.07 2.84 -10.81
CA THR A 139 -12.26 2.39 -9.42
C THR A 139 -13.26 1.23 -9.31
N GLU A 140 -14.30 1.22 -10.16
CA GLU A 140 -15.32 0.17 -10.20
C GLU A 140 -14.78 -1.19 -10.65
N GLN A 141 -13.67 -1.21 -11.36
CA GLN A 141 -13.04 -2.42 -11.90
C GLN A 141 -12.04 -3.06 -10.94
N LEU A 142 -11.64 -2.36 -9.88
CA LEU A 142 -10.58 -2.81 -8.97
C LEU A 142 -10.86 -4.17 -8.33
N ASN A 143 -12.11 -4.43 -7.94
CA ASN A 143 -12.46 -5.71 -7.30
C ASN A 143 -12.24 -6.92 -8.19
N ASP A 144 -12.22 -6.73 -9.52
CA ASP A 144 -11.97 -7.81 -10.47
C ASP A 144 -10.49 -8.26 -10.48
N TYR A 145 -9.60 -7.44 -9.96
CA TYR A 145 -8.15 -7.66 -10.00
C TYR A 145 -7.51 -7.90 -8.65
N ILE A 146 -7.93 -7.16 -7.63
CA ILE A 146 -7.23 -7.09 -6.35
C ILE A 146 -7.37 -8.38 -5.54
N THR A 147 -6.25 -8.83 -4.95
CA THR A 147 -6.23 -9.99 -4.05
C THR A 147 -7.13 -9.79 -2.84
N PHE A 148 -7.77 -10.87 -2.42
CA PHE A 148 -8.85 -10.86 -1.43
C PHE A 148 -8.51 -10.11 -0.14
N PHE A 149 -7.35 -10.36 0.47
CA PHE A 149 -7.00 -9.77 1.78
C PHE A 149 -6.66 -8.26 1.70
N LYS A 150 -6.34 -7.74 0.52
CA LYS A 150 -6.08 -6.30 0.29
C LYS A 150 -7.35 -5.51 -0.02
N ARG A 151 -8.42 -6.17 -0.44
CA ARG A 151 -9.68 -5.51 -0.86
C ARG A 151 -10.26 -4.61 0.21
N THR A 152 -10.29 -5.06 1.45
CA THR A 152 -10.85 -4.31 2.58
C THR A 152 -10.10 -3.00 2.80
N VAL A 153 -8.77 -3.04 2.80
CA VAL A 153 -7.92 -1.87 2.98
C VAL A 153 -8.10 -0.88 1.83
N TYR A 154 -8.02 -1.36 0.60
CA TYR A 154 -8.16 -0.52 -0.60
C TYR A 154 -9.54 0.14 -0.66
N LYS A 155 -10.58 -0.61 -0.36
CA LYS A 155 -11.96 -0.10 -0.31
C LYS A 155 -12.14 1.03 0.71
N LYS A 156 -11.56 0.87 1.89
CA LYS A 156 -11.57 1.88 2.96
C LYS A 156 -10.89 3.17 2.51
N VAL A 157 -9.70 3.07 1.95
CA VAL A 157 -8.90 4.23 1.51
C VAL A 157 -9.56 4.94 0.34
N LEU A 158 -10.02 4.20 -0.66
CA LEU A 158 -10.71 4.78 -1.83
C LEU A 158 -12.02 5.44 -1.45
N LYS A 159 -12.78 4.87 -0.52
CA LYS A 159 -14.00 5.49 -0.01
C LYS A 159 -13.75 6.86 0.58
N TYR A 160 -12.65 7.01 1.33
CA TYR A 160 -12.25 8.30 1.87
C TYR A 160 -11.96 9.32 0.76
N PHE A 161 -11.14 8.96 -0.23
CA PHE A 161 -10.81 9.87 -1.33
C PHE A 161 -12.02 10.23 -2.19
N LYS A 162 -12.96 9.32 -2.38
CA LYS A 162 -14.24 9.61 -3.05
C LYS A 162 -15.09 10.61 -2.25
N LYS A 163 -15.21 10.38 -0.94
CA LYS A 163 -15.97 11.27 -0.04
C LYS A 163 -15.39 12.69 -0.01
N GLU A 164 -14.08 12.80 -0.07
CA GLU A 164 -13.39 14.10 -0.08
C GLU A 164 -13.40 14.76 -1.47
N GLY A 165 -13.95 14.12 -2.49
CA GLY A 165 -14.11 14.66 -3.84
C GLY A 165 -12.88 14.59 -4.72
N TYR A 166 -11.87 13.81 -4.36
CA TYR A 166 -10.67 13.65 -5.18
C TYR A 166 -10.87 12.70 -6.37
N ILE A 167 -11.66 11.66 -6.16
CA ILE A 167 -11.92 10.65 -7.19
C ILE A 167 -13.40 10.28 -7.29
#